data_a62cca9f8776cb472e77f76a7abb6d17
#
_entry.id   a62cca9f8776cb472e77f76a7abb6d17
#
_cell.length_a   1.000
_cell.length_b   1.000
_cell.length_c   1.000
_cell.angle_alpha   90.00
_cell.angle_beta   90.00
_cell.angle_gamma   90.00
#
_symmetry.space_group_name_H-M   'P 1'
#
loop_
_entity.id
_entity.type
_entity.pdbx_description
1 polymer ?
#
loop_
_entity_poly.entity_id
_entity_poly.type
_entity_poly.pdbx_seq_one_letter_code
_entity_poly.pdbx_strand_id
1 'polypeptide(L)'
;GSEMCIRDRNIMNGYKITFIRNGMTEANEKGIYIGKSDWPLSDKGRADLEEKAKVYAYPKVNRVYSSPLTRALQTAEIIFPDREIVICDEMTEMDFGVFEGIELKDLLELDSYHNWIKGGLDNPPPNGESLRNMINRSLSGLNLIIMDMMKENIHEAGVVTHSGILMNLMSCFGLPKMKPMDFACEPGEGYMVNVSAMLWQNGGVFEIIGKVPFGNAADYNEF
;
A
#
# COMPACT_ATOMS: atom_id res chain seq x y z
N GLY A 1 -5.46 -30.70 29.94
CA GLY A 1 -5.47 -29.52 29.09
C GLY A 1 -4.10 -29.39 28.48
N SER A 2 -3.96 -29.60 27.16
CA SER A 2 -2.70 -29.40 26.46
C SER A 2 -2.42 -27.90 26.43
N GLU A 3 -1.33 -27.46 27.05
CA GLU A 3 -0.81 -26.14 26.87
C GLU A 3 -0.43 -25.99 25.38
N MET A 4 -1.23 -25.24 24.65
CA MET A 4 -0.93 -24.88 23.27
C MET A 4 0.35 -24.04 23.29
N CYS A 5 1.39 -24.51 22.60
CA CYS A 5 2.69 -23.87 22.55
C CYS A 5 2.54 -22.41 22.07
N ILE A 6 3.36 -21.49 22.58
CA ILE A 6 3.37 -20.08 22.15
C ILE A 6 3.53 -19.98 20.62
N ARG A 7 4.29 -20.91 20.03
CA ARG A 7 4.47 -21.04 18.58
C ARG A 7 3.16 -21.37 17.85
N ASP A 8 2.32 -22.24 18.43
CA ASP A 8 1.03 -22.62 17.83
C ASP A 8 -0.01 -21.49 17.95
N ARG A 9 0.05 -20.69 19.02
CA ARG A 9 -0.77 -19.47 19.15
C ARG A 9 -0.42 -18.40 18.11
N ASN A 10 0.87 -18.20 17.82
CA ASN A 10 1.30 -17.25 16.79
C ASN A 10 0.90 -17.71 15.39
N ILE A 11 0.89 -19.01 15.10
CA ILE A 11 0.40 -19.58 13.84
C ILE A 11 -1.12 -19.35 13.67
N MET A 12 -1.88 -19.34 14.75
CA MET A 12 -3.32 -19.04 14.70
C MET A 12 -3.63 -17.55 14.56
N ASN A 13 -2.74 -16.65 14.99
CA ASN A 13 -2.97 -15.21 14.95
C ASN A 13 -2.66 -14.55 13.60
N GLY A 14 -2.02 -15.26 12.66
CA GLY A 14 -1.67 -14.72 11.32
C GLY A 14 -0.53 -13.69 11.34
N TYR A 15 -0.34 -13.06 10.19
CA TYR A 15 0.63 -11.98 9.98
C TYR A 15 -0.12 -10.67 9.79
N LYS A 16 0.19 -9.66 10.60
CA LYS A 16 -0.39 -8.32 10.45
C LYS A 16 0.46 -7.47 9.52
N ILE A 17 -0.15 -6.93 8.49
CA ILE A 17 0.52 -6.03 7.54
C ILE A 17 -0.23 -4.70 7.52
N THR A 18 0.49 -3.62 7.73
CA THR A 18 -0.02 -2.26 7.68
C THR A 18 0.39 -1.61 6.37
N PHE A 19 -0.54 -1.51 5.42
CA PHE A 19 -0.33 -0.81 4.16
C PHE A 19 -0.55 0.68 4.35
N ILE A 20 0.39 1.50 3.86
CA ILE A 20 0.35 2.96 3.92
C ILE A 20 0.49 3.53 2.51
N ARG A 21 -0.40 4.45 2.16
CA ARG A 21 -0.25 5.29 0.97
C ARG A 21 0.84 6.33 1.21
N ASN A 22 1.74 6.51 0.26
CA ASN A 22 2.78 7.54 0.32
C ASN A 22 2.19 8.95 0.53
N GLY A 23 3.00 9.82 1.11
CA GLY A 23 2.67 11.24 1.30
C GLY A 23 2.55 12.02 -0.02
N MET A 24 2.10 13.26 0.08
CA MET A 24 1.84 14.15 -1.05
C MET A 24 3.15 14.63 -1.70
N THR A 25 3.15 14.72 -3.03
CA THR A 25 4.23 15.29 -3.84
C THR A 25 3.79 16.62 -4.45
N GLU A 26 4.74 17.42 -4.97
CA GLU A 26 4.39 18.63 -5.73
C GLU A 26 3.53 18.33 -6.96
N ALA A 27 3.75 17.18 -7.60
CA ALA A 27 2.92 16.75 -8.72
C ALA A 27 1.46 16.57 -8.31
N ASN A 28 1.21 15.96 -7.14
CA ASN A 28 -0.15 15.81 -6.61
C ASN A 28 -0.81 17.17 -6.32
N GLU A 29 -0.06 18.12 -5.74
CA GLU A 29 -0.57 19.46 -5.46
C GLU A 29 -0.95 20.22 -6.74
N LYS A 30 -0.23 20.00 -7.82
CA LYS A 30 -0.47 20.61 -9.14
C LYS A 30 -1.50 19.81 -9.99
N GLY A 31 -2.01 18.70 -9.49
CA GLY A 31 -2.91 17.83 -10.25
C GLY A 31 -2.25 17.13 -11.43
N ILE A 32 -0.93 16.97 -11.39
CA ILE A 32 -0.16 16.26 -12.41
C ILE A 32 -0.29 14.75 -12.18
N TYR A 33 -0.53 14.02 -13.26
CA TYR A 33 -0.68 12.57 -13.24
C TYR A 33 0.69 11.90 -13.11
N ILE A 34 0.88 11.15 -12.05
CA ILE A 34 2.14 10.45 -11.79
C ILE A 34 1.89 9.01 -11.39
N GLY A 35 2.69 8.11 -11.87
CA GLY A 35 2.72 6.71 -11.50
C GLY A 35 4.14 6.29 -11.16
N LYS A 36 4.82 5.66 -12.10
CA LYS A 36 6.20 5.19 -11.97
C LYS A 36 7.24 6.31 -11.89
N SER A 37 6.93 7.52 -12.38
CA SER A 37 7.82 8.69 -12.29
C SER A 37 8.19 8.97 -10.84
N ASP A 38 9.47 9.19 -10.59
CA ASP A 38 9.99 9.41 -9.24
C ASP A 38 9.96 10.90 -8.86
N TRP A 39 9.03 11.23 -7.97
CA TRP A 39 8.85 12.54 -7.37
C TRP A 39 9.02 12.41 -5.85
N PRO A 40 9.81 13.28 -5.20
CA PRO A 40 9.90 13.33 -3.75
C PRO A 40 8.61 13.90 -3.14
N LEU A 41 8.47 13.77 -1.82
CA LEU A 41 7.46 14.51 -1.08
C LEU A 41 7.64 16.00 -1.29
N SER A 42 6.53 16.74 -1.38
CA SER A 42 6.57 18.19 -1.27
C SER A 42 6.88 18.61 0.17
N ASP A 43 7.31 19.85 0.36
CA ASP A 43 7.52 20.40 1.72
C ASP A 43 6.23 20.34 2.54
N LYS A 44 5.10 20.65 1.94
CA LYS A 44 3.78 20.51 2.56
C LYS A 44 3.46 19.05 2.87
N GLY A 45 3.65 18.14 1.91
CA GLY A 45 3.38 16.70 2.11
C GLY A 45 4.24 16.10 3.21
N ARG A 46 5.50 16.54 3.35
CA ARG A 46 6.37 16.17 4.46
C ARG A 46 5.83 16.68 5.80
N ALA A 47 5.51 17.97 5.87
CA ALA A 47 4.97 18.58 7.09
C ALA A 47 3.65 17.94 7.54
N ASP A 48 2.75 17.66 6.60
CA ASP A 48 1.47 16.98 6.88
C ASP A 48 1.69 15.56 7.43
N LEU A 49 2.66 14.81 6.92
CA LEU A 49 3.00 13.48 7.44
C LEU A 49 3.64 13.53 8.83
N GLU A 50 4.56 14.48 9.05
CA GLU A 50 5.19 14.68 10.36
C GLU A 50 4.17 15.07 11.44
N GLU A 51 3.18 15.89 11.08
CA GLU A 51 2.08 16.24 11.97
C GLU A 51 1.17 15.03 12.24
N LYS A 52 0.78 14.27 11.20
CA LYS A 52 0.01 13.03 11.36
C LYS A 52 0.73 12.04 12.28
N ALA A 53 2.04 11.84 12.11
CA ALA A 53 2.83 10.93 12.94
C ALA A 53 2.93 11.37 14.42
N LYS A 54 2.75 12.67 14.72
CA LYS A 54 2.70 13.17 16.09
C LYS A 54 1.33 13.03 16.74
N VAL A 55 0.26 13.25 15.96
CA VAL A 55 -1.12 13.33 16.47
C VAL A 55 -1.77 11.96 16.56
N TYR A 56 -1.51 11.10 15.57
CA TYR A 56 -2.18 9.80 15.44
C TYR A 56 -1.22 8.64 15.73
N ALA A 57 -1.81 7.52 16.19
CA ALA A 57 -1.07 6.30 16.43
C ALA A 57 -1.02 5.42 15.17
N TYR A 58 0.20 5.13 14.71
CA TYR A 58 0.44 4.08 13.71
C TYR A 58 0.75 2.75 14.39
N PRO A 59 0.35 1.61 13.80
CA PRO A 59 0.69 0.30 14.31
C PRO A 59 2.20 0.13 14.47
N LYS A 60 2.62 -0.50 15.56
CA LYS A 60 4.03 -0.88 15.73
C LYS A 60 4.36 -1.99 14.76
N VAL A 61 5.48 -1.87 14.07
CA VAL A 61 5.96 -2.87 13.11
C VAL A 61 7.40 -3.28 13.43
N ASN A 62 7.77 -4.50 13.06
CA ASN A 62 9.12 -5.01 13.26
C ASN A 62 10.03 -4.66 12.07
N ARG A 63 9.47 -4.64 10.85
CA ARG A 63 10.14 -4.33 9.59
C ARG A 63 9.22 -3.55 8.68
N VAL A 64 9.79 -2.73 7.80
CA VAL A 64 9.07 -1.98 6.78
C VAL A 64 9.52 -2.42 5.40
N TYR A 65 8.58 -2.70 4.52
CA TYR A 65 8.81 -2.87 3.09
C TYR A 65 8.33 -1.61 2.39
N SER A 66 9.06 -1.16 1.39
CA SER A 66 8.71 0.06 0.67
C SER A 66 8.88 -0.09 -0.84
N SER A 67 7.97 0.54 -1.59
CA SER A 67 8.25 0.87 -2.98
C SER A 67 9.59 1.60 -3.08
N PRO A 68 10.37 1.40 -4.17
CA PRO A 68 11.65 2.08 -4.38
C PRO A 68 11.51 3.59 -4.64
N LEU A 69 10.29 4.09 -4.93
CA LEU A 69 10.08 5.49 -5.27
C LEU A 69 10.33 6.41 -4.06
N THR A 70 11.03 7.51 -4.30
CA THR A 70 11.50 8.45 -3.27
C THR A 70 10.38 8.89 -2.31
N ARG A 71 9.18 9.20 -2.82
CA ARG A 71 8.03 9.56 -1.97
C ARG A 71 7.61 8.47 -0.99
N ALA A 72 7.73 7.20 -1.39
CA ALA A 72 7.38 6.07 -0.51
C ALA A 72 8.46 5.86 0.56
N LEU A 73 9.74 5.94 0.19
CA LEU A 73 10.87 5.83 1.13
C LEU A 73 10.81 6.94 2.18
N GLN A 74 10.65 8.18 1.77
CA GLN A 74 10.52 9.32 2.69
C GLN A 74 9.30 9.18 3.62
N THR A 75 8.19 8.64 3.12
CA THR A 75 7.02 8.34 3.94
C THR A 75 7.32 7.27 4.98
N ALA A 76 8.02 6.20 4.58
CA ALA A 76 8.42 5.12 5.48
C ALA A 76 9.33 5.62 6.61
N GLU A 77 10.30 6.47 6.31
CA GLU A 77 11.20 7.09 7.28
C GLU A 77 10.47 7.96 8.31
N ILE A 78 9.43 8.70 7.87
CA ILE A 78 8.66 9.58 8.76
C ILE A 78 7.71 8.78 9.65
N ILE A 79 6.98 7.82 9.10
CA ILE A 79 5.94 7.07 9.83
C ILE A 79 6.55 5.98 10.71
N PHE A 80 7.62 5.35 10.27
CA PHE A 80 8.28 4.24 10.95
C PHE A 80 9.77 4.54 11.22
N PRO A 81 10.08 5.56 12.01
CA PRO A 81 11.46 5.91 12.30
C PRO A 81 12.18 4.74 12.96
N ASP A 82 13.47 4.61 12.68
CA ASP A 82 14.36 3.58 13.26
C ASP A 82 14.00 2.13 12.88
N ARG A 83 13.19 1.92 11.83
CA ARG A 83 12.91 0.58 11.29
C ARG A 83 13.76 0.29 10.07
N GLU A 84 14.18 -0.96 9.96
CA GLU A 84 14.80 -1.45 8.73
C GLU A 84 13.79 -1.33 7.57
N ILE A 85 14.20 -0.69 6.47
CA ILE A 85 13.39 -0.56 5.26
C ILE A 85 13.96 -1.50 4.21
N VAL A 86 13.15 -2.46 3.77
CA VAL A 86 13.45 -3.39 2.70
C VAL A 86 12.74 -2.94 1.43
N ILE A 87 13.48 -2.78 0.34
CA ILE A 87 12.90 -2.39 -0.95
C ILE A 87 12.13 -3.56 -1.56
N CYS A 88 10.92 -3.27 -2.04
CA CYS A 88 10.07 -4.19 -2.79
C CYS A 88 9.65 -3.52 -4.10
N ASP A 89 10.34 -3.83 -5.18
CA ASP A 89 10.14 -3.22 -6.50
C ASP A 89 8.71 -3.46 -7.03
N GLU A 90 8.12 -4.59 -6.66
CA GLU A 90 6.77 -4.97 -7.04
C GLU A 90 5.69 -4.06 -6.44
N MET A 91 6.03 -3.28 -5.40
CA MET A 91 5.13 -2.30 -4.77
C MET A 91 5.21 -0.90 -5.40
N THR A 92 5.93 -0.73 -6.52
CA THR A 92 5.97 0.50 -7.32
C THR A 92 4.59 0.82 -7.89
N GLU A 93 4.23 2.10 -8.01
CA GLU A 93 2.96 2.53 -8.61
C GLU A 93 2.88 2.13 -10.10
N MET A 94 1.67 2.12 -10.63
CA MET A 94 1.40 1.81 -12.02
C MET A 94 2.17 2.74 -12.95
N ASP A 95 2.73 2.18 -14.03
CA ASP A 95 3.33 2.96 -15.11
C ASP A 95 2.22 3.49 -16.03
N PHE A 96 1.95 4.80 -15.97
CA PHE A 96 0.93 5.43 -16.80
C PHE A 96 1.46 5.87 -18.18
N GLY A 97 2.70 5.53 -18.51
CA GLY A 97 3.30 5.77 -19.81
C GLY A 97 3.24 7.24 -20.24
N VAL A 98 2.67 7.49 -21.41
CA VAL A 98 2.61 8.86 -21.99
C VAL A 98 1.72 9.83 -21.21
N PHE A 99 0.92 9.35 -20.26
CA PHE A 99 0.06 10.21 -19.44
C PHE A 99 0.78 10.79 -18.22
N GLU A 100 1.98 10.29 -17.89
CA GLU A 100 2.74 10.82 -16.78
C GLU A 100 3.28 12.23 -17.08
N GLY A 101 3.26 13.10 -16.09
CA GLY A 101 3.71 14.48 -16.20
C GLY A 101 2.69 15.46 -16.79
N ILE A 102 1.50 14.97 -17.16
CA ILE A 102 0.42 15.81 -17.72
C ILE A 102 -0.58 16.14 -16.61
N GLU A 103 -1.10 17.36 -16.59
CA GLU A 103 -2.15 17.73 -15.65
C GLU A 103 -3.46 17.01 -15.99
N LEU A 104 -4.21 16.59 -14.98
CA LEU A 104 -5.46 15.85 -15.16
C LEU A 104 -6.47 16.58 -16.04
N LYS A 105 -6.54 17.92 -15.93
CA LYS A 105 -7.42 18.73 -16.79
C LYS A 105 -7.11 18.60 -18.29
N ASP A 106 -5.81 18.48 -18.63
CA ASP A 106 -5.38 18.33 -20.03
C ASP A 106 -5.55 16.88 -20.52
N LEU A 107 -5.36 15.88 -19.62
CA LEU A 107 -5.66 14.49 -19.92
C LEU A 107 -7.14 14.26 -20.25
N LEU A 108 -8.04 14.97 -19.58
CA LEU A 108 -9.49 14.88 -19.82
C LEU A 108 -9.91 15.37 -21.21
N GLU A 109 -9.04 16.10 -21.94
CA GLU A 109 -9.26 16.52 -23.31
C GLU A 109 -8.74 15.49 -24.35
N LEU A 110 -8.03 14.44 -23.91
CA LEU A 110 -7.42 13.45 -24.81
C LEU A 110 -8.32 12.23 -25.02
N ASP A 111 -8.66 11.96 -26.29
CA ASP A 111 -9.38 10.73 -26.66
C ASP A 111 -8.64 9.45 -26.24
N SER A 112 -7.30 9.46 -26.31
CA SER A 112 -6.46 8.32 -25.88
C SER A 112 -6.61 8.03 -24.39
N TYR A 113 -6.75 9.03 -23.55
CA TYR A 113 -7.00 8.89 -22.13
C TYR A 113 -8.39 8.30 -21.85
N HIS A 114 -9.43 8.80 -22.52
CA HIS A 114 -10.78 8.25 -22.42
C HIS A 114 -10.87 6.79 -22.91
N ASN A 115 -10.18 6.46 -23.99
CA ASN A 115 -10.12 5.10 -24.51
C ASN A 115 -9.43 4.15 -23.55
N TRP A 116 -8.35 4.62 -22.90
CA TRP A 116 -7.66 3.85 -21.88
C TRP A 116 -8.57 3.56 -20.68
N ILE A 117 -9.23 4.57 -20.10
CA ILE A 117 -10.11 4.39 -18.93
C ILE A 117 -11.26 3.40 -19.23
N LYS A 118 -11.79 3.41 -20.45
CA LYS A 118 -12.88 2.53 -20.87
C LYS A 118 -12.42 1.11 -21.22
N GLY A 119 -11.13 0.90 -21.40
CA GLY A 119 -10.58 -0.30 -22.02
C GLY A 119 -10.45 -1.53 -21.11
N GLY A 120 -10.72 -1.42 -19.81
CA GLY A 120 -10.68 -2.53 -18.87
C GLY A 120 -9.27 -2.96 -18.43
N LEU A 121 -9.19 -4.13 -17.79
CA LEU A 121 -7.99 -4.58 -17.07
C LEU A 121 -6.75 -4.81 -17.95
N ASP A 122 -6.95 -5.20 -19.19
CA ASP A 122 -5.89 -5.60 -20.12
C ASP A 122 -5.45 -4.49 -21.06
N ASN A 123 -6.10 -3.32 -20.99
CA ASN A 123 -5.81 -2.18 -21.84
C ASN A 123 -4.79 -1.24 -21.18
N PRO A 124 -3.48 -1.28 -21.55
CA PRO A 124 -2.51 -0.38 -20.96
C PRO A 124 -2.65 1.04 -21.52
N PRO A 125 -2.23 2.07 -20.78
CA PRO A 125 -1.96 3.36 -21.38
C PRO A 125 -0.81 3.22 -22.39
N PRO A 126 -0.72 4.08 -23.44
CA PRO A 126 0.37 3.98 -24.40
C PRO A 126 1.74 4.04 -23.69
N ASN A 127 2.61 3.09 -24.00
CA ASN A 127 3.93 2.92 -23.37
C ASN A 127 3.91 2.66 -21.86
N GLY A 128 2.77 2.27 -21.30
CA GLY A 128 2.63 2.02 -19.88
C GLY A 128 2.24 0.57 -19.55
N GLU A 129 1.81 0.35 -18.32
CA GLU A 129 1.47 -0.94 -17.74
C GLU A 129 -0.06 -1.15 -17.74
N SER A 130 -0.54 -2.37 -18.00
CA SER A 130 -1.95 -2.69 -17.81
C SER A 130 -2.30 -2.86 -16.31
N LEU A 131 -3.55 -2.60 -15.95
CA LEU A 131 -4.02 -2.80 -14.58
C LEU A 131 -3.84 -4.26 -14.12
N ARG A 132 -4.06 -5.23 -15.03
CA ARG A 132 -3.81 -6.65 -14.74
C ARG A 132 -2.34 -6.92 -14.40
N ASN A 133 -1.40 -6.36 -15.14
CA ASN A 133 0.02 -6.54 -14.90
C ASN A 133 0.43 -5.93 -13.54
N MET A 134 -0.06 -4.73 -13.24
CA MET A 134 0.15 -4.09 -11.94
C MET A 134 -0.39 -4.96 -10.79
N ILE A 135 -1.62 -5.48 -10.89
CA ILE A 135 -2.22 -6.34 -9.86
C ILE A 135 -1.39 -7.63 -9.68
N ASN A 136 -1.01 -8.29 -10.78
CA ASN A 136 -0.21 -9.52 -10.70
C ASN A 136 1.17 -9.27 -10.08
N ARG A 137 1.82 -8.17 -10.45
CA ARG A 137 3.11 -7.77 -9.91
C ARG A 137 3.01 -7.47 -8.41
N SER A 138 2.02 -6.69 -8.00
CA SER A 138 1.81 -6.36 -6.59
C SER A 138 1.43 -7.58 -5.74
N LEU A 139 0.68 -8.55 -6.30
CA LEU A 139 0.44 -9.84 -5.64
C LEU A 139 1.75 -10.63 -5.46
N SER A 140 2.62 -10.65 -6.47
CA SER A 140 3.94 -11.28 -6.36
C SER A 140 4.77 -10.64 -5.26
N GLY A 141 4.78 -9.30 -5.18
CA GLY A 141 5.43 -8.56 -4.09
C GLY A 141 4.87 -8.91 -2.72
N LEU A 142 3.54 -8.99 -2.58
CA LEU A 142 2.91 -9.39 -1.32
C LEU A 142 3.32 -10.82 -0.91
N ASN A 143 3.40 -11.75 -1.86
CA ASN A 143 3.91 -13.10 -1.59
C ASN A 143 5.36 -13.09 -1.10
N LEU A 144 6.23 -12.30 -1.72
CA LEU A 144 7.64 -12.15 -1.29
C LEU A 144 7.73 -11.59 0.13
N ILE A 145 6.94 -10.57 0.45
CA ILE A 145 6.85 -9.98 1.79
C ILE A 145 6.41 -11.04 2.82
N ILE A 146 5.33 -11.78 2.54
CA ILE A 146 4.83 -12.81 3.46
C ILE A 146 5.88 -13.91 3.65
N MET A 147 6.55 -14.34 2.59
CA MET A 147 7.62 -15.36 2.69
C MET A 147 8.80 -14.86 3.53
N ASP A 148 9.21 -13.61 3.36
CA ASP A 148 10.28 -13.02 4.18
C ASP A 148 9.87 -12.89 5.64
N MET A 149 8.64 -12.44 5.92
CA MET A 149 8.07 -12.40 7.27
C MET A 149 8.06 -13.78 7.93
N MET A 150 7.68 -14.81 7.19
CA MET A 150 7.69 -16.19 7.68
C MET A 150 9.12 -16.67 8.01
N LYS A 151 10.06 -16.43 7.10
CA LYS A 151 11.46 -16.84 7.23
C LYS A 151 12.14 -16.16 8.42
N GLU A 152 11.92 -14.87 8.59
CA GLU A 152 12.55 -14.05 9.62
C GLU A 152 11.75 -14.01 10.95
N ASN A 153 10.64 -14.77 11.04
CA ASN A 153 9.73 -14.82 12.19
C ASN A 153 9.18 -13.43 12.58
N ILE A 154 8.82 -12.63 11.58
CA ILE A 154 8.23 -11.30 11.72
C ILE A 154 6.71 -11.44 11.64
N HIS A 155 5.99 -10.96 12.65
CA HIS A 155 4.52 -11.05 12.69
C HIS A 155 3.81 -9.74 12.37
N GLU A 156 4.52 -8.61 12.44
CA GLU A 156 3.98 -7.27 12.20
C GLU A 156 4.90 -6.50 11.26
N ALA A 157 4.40 -6.14 10.07
CA ALA A 157 5.15 -5.41 9.06
C ALA A 157 4.39 -4.17 8.56
N GLY A 158 5.14 -3.14 8.17
CA GLY A 158 4.64 -2.02 7.39
C GLY A 158 4.92 -2.24 5.90
N VAL A 159 4.01 -1.79 5.04
CA VAL A 159 4.21 -1.74 3.59
C VAL A 159 3.85 -0.34 3.10
N VAL A 160 4.84 0.43 2.68
CA VAL A 160 4.61 1.77 2.14
C VAL A 160 4.58 1.70 0.61
N THR A 161 3.45 2.06 0.05
CA THR A 161 3.15 1.95 -1.38
C THR A 161 2.29 3.11 -1.85
N HIS A 162 1.51 2.93 -2.91
CA HIS A 162 0.80 3.97 -3.62
C HIS A 162 -0.70 3.70 -3.68
N SER A 163 -1.45 4.73 -4.06
CA SER A 163 -2.92 4.68 -4.10
C SER A 163 -3.45 3.56 -5.00
N GLY A 164 -2.91 3.45 -6.23
CA GLY A 164 -3.35 2.43 -7.18
C GLY A 164 -3.09 1.02 -6.69
N ILE A 165 -1.89 0.75 -6.17
CA ILE A 165 -1.53 -0.54 -5.59
C ILE A 165 -2.43 -0.89 -4.40
N LEU A 166 -2.56 0.03 -3.45
CA LEU A 166 -3.33 -0.19 -2.23
C LEU A 166 -4.79 -0.50 -2.52
N MET A 167 -5.46 0.35 -3.30
CA MET A 167 -6.88 0.16 -3.64
C MET A 167 -7.13 -1.18 -4.34
N ASN A 168 -6.27 -1.57 -5.27
CA ASN A 168 -6.45 -2.80 -6.03
C ASN A 168 -6.09 -4.05 -5.21
N LEU A 169 -5.05 -4.04 -4.38
CA LEU A 169 -4.75 -5.15 -3.47
C LEU A 169 -5.91 -5.38 -2.49
N MET A 170 -6.43 -4.32 -1.86
CA MET A 170 -7.56 -4.42 -0.94
C MET A 170 -8.81 -4.98 -1.63
N SER A 171 -9.14 -4.50 -2.82
CA SER A 171 -10.32 -4.94 -3.56
C SER A 171 -10.20 -6.38 -4.08
N CYS A 172 -9.05 -6.75 -4.63
CA CYS A 172 -8.86 -8.08 -5.23
C CYS A 172 -8.69 -9.18 -4.18
N PHE A 173 -7.97 -8.90 -3.10
CA PHE A 173 -7.54 -9.93 -2.14
C PHE A 173 -8.07 -9.71 -0.73
N GLY A 174 -8.61 -8.55 -0.41
CA GLY A 174 -9.19 -8.25 0.91
C GLY A 174 -10.60 -8.82 1.13
N LEU A 175 -10.93 -9.04 2.38
CA LEU A 175 -12.26 -9.35 2.88
C LEU A 175 -12.63 -8.32 3.96
N PRO A 176 -13.84 -7.71 3.94
CA PRO A 176 -14.93 -7.94 2.99
C PRO A 176 -14.61 -7.44 1.57
N LYS A 177 -15.26 -8.03 0.56
CA LYS A 177 -15.12 -7.60 -0.85
C LYS A 177 -15.81 -6.26 -1.07
N MET A 178 -15.06 -5.28 -1.56
CA MET A 178 -15.51 -3.94 -1.89
C MET A 178 -14.85 -3.48 -3.20
N LYS A 179 -15.35 -2.39 -3.79
CA LYS A 179 -14.78 -1.82 -5.02
C LYS A 179 -13.45 -1.11 -4.70
N PRO A 180 -12.52 -0.99 -5.68
CA PRO A 180 -11.25 -0.30 -5.44
C PRO A 180 -11.41 1.11 -4.86
N MET A 181 -12.37 1.90 -5.35
CA MET A 181 -12.61 3.26 -4.88
C MET A 181 -13.08 3.35 -3.43
N ASP A 182 -13.69 2.29 -2.88
CA ASP A 182 -14.10 2.25 -1.47
C ASP A 182 -12.89 2.19 -0.53
N PHE A 183 -11.72 1.83 -1.07
CA PHE A 183 -10.43 1.80 -0.37
C PHE A 183 -9.57 3.04 -0.59
N ALA A 184 -10.11 4.07 -1.24
CA ALA A 184 -9.40 5.34 -1.36
C ALA A 184 -9.12 5.92 0.04
N CYS A 185 -7.91 6.41 0.25
CA CYS A 185 -7.48 7.01 1.50
C CYS A 185 -6.55 8.21 1.24
N GLU A 186 -6.41 9.06 2.25
CA GLU A 186 -5.55 10.23 2.17
C GLU A 186 -4.05 9.85 2.23
N PRO A 187 -3.12 10.71 1.78
CA PRO A 187 -1.70 10.52 1.95
C PRO A 187 -1.31 10.26 3.41
N GLY A 188 -0.49 9.23 3.65
CA GLY A 188 -0.13 8.77 4.99
C GLY A 188 -1.17 7.90 5.68
N GLU A 189 -2.31 7.65 5.05
CA GLU A 189 -3.32 6.72 5.55
C GLU A 189 -3.23 5.36 4.84
N GLY A 190 -3.98 4.39 5.33
CA GLY A 190 -4.04 3.07 4.72
C GLY A 190 -4.89 2.08 5.49
N TYR A 191 -4.49 0.82 5.44
CA TYR A 191 -5.25 -0.28 6.03
C TYR A 191 -4.34 -1.29 6.73
N MET A 192 -4.77 -1.74 7.89
CA MET A 192 -4.19 -2.91 8.54
C MET A 192 -4.96 -4.16 8.13
N VAL A 193 -4.22 -5.20 7.75
CA VAL A 193 -4.77 -6.49 7.34
C VAL A 193 -4.18 -7.63 8.15
N ASN A 194 -4.93 -8.72 8.27
CA ASN A 194 -4.48 -9.98 8.85
C ASN A 194 -4.39 -11.05 7.77
N VAL A 195 -3.21 -11.60 7.58
CA VAL A 195 -2.93 -12.69 6.64
C VAL A 195 -2.84 -13.99 7.44
N SER A 196 -3.94 -14.73 7.54
CA SER A 196 -3.89 -16.06 8.13
C SER A 196 -3.41 -17.09 7.11
N ALA A 197 -2.58 -18.04 7.54
CA ALA A 197 -2.07 -19.10 6.66
C ALA A 197 -3.20 -19.87 5.96
N MET A 198 -4.29 -20.14 6.68
CA MET A 198 -5.43 -20.87 6.14
C MET A 198 -6.13 -20.12 5.00
N LEU A 199 -6.43 -18.83 5.17
CA LEU A 199 -7.10 -18.02 4.14
C LEU A 199 -6.18 -17.77 2.95
N TRP A 200 -4.89 -17.51 3.21
CA TRP A 200 -3.94 -17.22 2.16
C TRP A 200 -3.62 -18.43 1.28
N GLN A 201 -3.37 -19.60 1.87
CA GLN A 201 -3.06 -20.83 1.13
C GLN A 201 -4.26 -21.39 0.35
N ASN A 202 -5.46 -21.27 0.89
CA ASN A 202 -6.66 -21.84 0.28
C ASN A 202 -7.40 -20.90 -0.67
N GLY A 203 -7.25 -19.59 -0.51
CA GLY A 203 -8.02 -18.61 -1.29
C GLY A 203 -7.23 -17.40 -1.77
N GLY A 204 -5.97 -17.23 -1.35
CA GLY A 204 -5.19 -16.05 -1.68
C GLY A 204 -5.84 -14.75 -1.18
N VAL A 205 -6.49 -14.79 -0.02
CA VAL A 205 -7.20 -13.64 0.56
C VAL A 205 -6.74 -13.34 1.98
N PHE A 206 -6.91 -12.10 2.40
CA PHE A 206 -6.62 -11.61 3.74
C PHE A 206 -7.83 -10.85 4.32
N GLU A 207 -7.86 -10.70 5.64
CA GLU A 207 -8.88 -9.94 6.34
C GLU A 207 -8.45 -8.50 6.51
N ILE A 208 -9.31 -7.54 6.15
CA ILE A 208 -9.09 -6.11 6.40
C ILE A 208 -9.59 -5.81 7.81
N ILE A 209 -8.67 -5.44 8.70
CA ILE A 209 -8.98 -5.17 10.11
C ILE A 209 -9.54 -3.76 10.27
N GLY A 210 -8.92 -2.75 9.65
CA GLY A 210 -9.38 -1.38 9.75
C GLY A 210 -8.48 -0.38 9.05
N LYS A 211 -8.91 0.89 9.05
CA LYS A 211 -8.12 2.01 8.56
C LYS A 211 -7.03 2.39 9.54
N VAL A 212 -5.92 2.92 9.04
CA VAL A 212 -4.83 3.51 9.81
C VAL A 212 -4.52 4.91 9.28
N PRO A 213 -3.99 5.84 10.13
CA PRO A 213 -3.65 5.67 11.54
C PRO A 213 -4.88 5.65 12.45
N PHE A 214 -4.69 5.21 13.70
CA PHE A 214 -5.72 5.22 14.72
C PHE A 214 -5.84 6.62 15.37
N GLY A 215 -7.02 6.95 15.91
CA GLY A 215 -7.24 8.22 16.59
C GLY A 215 -6.40 8.40 17.85
N ASN A 216 -6.07 7.30 18.56
CA ASN A 216 -5.20 7.30 19.72
C ASN A 216 -4.55 5.91 19.89
N ALA A 217 -3.56 5.82 20.79
CA ALA A 217 -2.86 4.56 21.04
C ALA A 217 -3.75 3.48 21.68
N ALA A 218 -4.89 3.84 22.27
CA ALA A 218 -5.82 2.89 22.87
C ALA A 218 -6.60 2.11 21.77
N ASP A 219 -6.90 2.75 20.66
CA ASP A 219 -7.63 2.13 19.53
C ASP A 219 -6.86 0.93 18.94
N TYR A 220 -5.54 0.90 19.11
CA TYR A 220 -4.70 -0.21 18.65
C TYR A 220 -4.74 -1.45 19.55
N ASN A 221 -5.06 -1.29 20.84
CA ASN A 221 -5.04 -2.40 21.81
C ASN A 221 -6.35 -3.24 21.77
N GLU A 222 -7.34 -2.83 20.99
CA GLU A 222 -8.61 -3.55 20.82
C GLU A 222 -8.56 -4.60 19.68
N PHE A 223 -7.46 -4.66 18.92
CA PHE A 223 -7.21 -5.56 17.80
C PHE A 223 -6.00 -6.45 18.11
#